data_34043c415e9a068f871f96eca43fa9d9
#
_entry.id   34043c415e9a068f871f96eca43fa9d9
#
_cell.length_a   1.000
_cell.length_b   1.000
_cell.length_c   1.000
_cell.angle_alpha   90.00
_cell.angle_beta   90.00
_cell.angle_gamma   90.00
#
_symmetry.space_group_name_H-M   'P 1'
#
loop_
_entity.id
_entity.type
_entity.pdbx_description
1 polymer ?
#
loop_
_entity_poly.entity_id
_entity_poly.type
_entity_poly.pdbx_seq_one_letter_code
_entity_poly.pdbx_strand_id
1 'polypeptide(L)'
;MQGLVDTGWQVDGTWPMRTELGRRMRNFQSNILASSIVLVCRPRPTDAGVASRRDFLSALKRELPEALRHLQHGNIAPVDLTQAAIGPGMAVFSRYAKVLDNDSSAMSVRTALALINQTLDEGLAEQEGEFDADTRWAVAWFDQNGFADGPYGVAETLCTAKNTSVSGMVEAGILSARGGKVRLLTPAELPADWDPSRDVRLTIWEIVHQLIRALDSGETQAAQVLAAMHAVSAEKAEAARDLAYR
;
A
#
# COMPACT_ATOMS: atom_id res chain seq x y z
N MET A 1 -10.39 -12.89 18.63
CA MET A 1 -9.00 -13.35 18.48
C MET A 1 -8.37 -13.81 19.79
N GLN A 2 -8.36 -13.03 20.89
CA GLN A 2 -7.73 -13.47 22.15
C GLN A 2 -8.17 -14.88 22.56
N GLY A 3 -9.48 -15.15 22.62
CA GLY A 3 -10.00 -16.46 23.00
C GLY A 3 -9.54 -17.63 22.11
N LEU A 4 -9.32 -17.39 20.80
CA LEU A 4 -8.77 -18.41 19.91
C LEU A 4 -7.33 -18.75 20.26
N VAL A 5 -6.51 -17.73 20.52
CA VAL A 5 -5.10 -17.90 20.89
C VAL A 5 -4.98 -18.60 22.24
N ASP A 6 -5.81 -18.21 23.22
CA ASP A 6 -5.81 -18.78 24.58
C ASP A 6 -6.27 -20.25 24.60
N THR A 7 -7.14 -20.64 23.67
CA THR A 7 -7.61 -22.03 23.53
C THR A 7 -6.72 -22.91 22.65
N GLY A 8 -5.52 -22.42 22.28
CA GLY A 8 -4.53 -23.22 21.57
C GLY A 8 -4.73 -23.27 20.06
N TRP A 9 -5.40 -22.28 19.46
CA TRP A 9 -5.48 -22.11 18.02
C TRP A 9 -4.40 -21.16 17.52
N GLN A 10 -3.81 -21.46 16.38
CA GLN A 10 -3.00 -20.51 15.60
C GLN A 10 -3.78 -20.02 14.38
N VAL A 11 -3.58 -18.77 14.05
CA VAL A 11 -4.06 -18.18 12.80
C VAL A 11 -3.08 -18.55 11.70
N ASP A 12 -3.59 -19.02 10.57
CA ASP A 12 -2.78 -19.45 9.44
C ASP A 12 -2.85 -18.45 8.29
N GLY A 13 -3.96 -17.74 8.22
CA GLY A 13 -4.18 -16.71 7.21
C GLY A 13 -5.52 -16.02 7.38
N THR A 14 -5.72 -15.01 6.55
CA THR A 14 -6.97 -14.27 6.46
C THR A 14 -7.40 -14.21 4.99
N TRP A 15 -8.68 -14.37 4.77
CA TRP A 15 -9.27 -14.23 3.45
C TRP A 15 -10.33 -13.13 3.49
N PRO A 16 -10.07 -11.96 2.89
CA PRO A 16 -11.10 -10.96 2.73
C PRO A 16 -12.13 -11.43 1.71
N MET A 17 -13.38 -11.47 2.16
CA MET A 17 -14.52 -11.87 1.35
C MET A 17 -15.44 -10.68 1.16
N ARG A 18 -15.70 -10.27 -0.07
CA ARG A 18 -16.59 -9.15 -0.39
C ARG A 18 -18.03 -9.55 -0.08
N THR A 19 -18.52 -9.17 1.09
CA THR A 19 -19.86 -9.51 1.59
C THR A 19 -20.85 -8.36 1.54
N GLU A 20 -20.38 -7.13 1.32
CA GLU A 20 -21.22 -5.95 1.28
C GLU A 20 -21.58 -5.57 -0.17
N LEU A 21 -22.89 -5.45 -0.43
CA LEU A 21 -23.41 -4.90 -1.68
C LEU A 21 -23.08 -3.40 -1.75
N GLY A 22 -22.40 -2.94 -2.79
CA GLY A 22 -21.93 -1.57 -3.00
C GLY A 22 -23.01 -0.49 -3.14
N ARG A 23 -24.28 -0.78 -2.76
CA ARG A 23 -25.43 0.12 -2.89
C ARG A 23 -25.98 0.69 -1.57
N ARG A 24 -25.31 0.51 -0.43
CA ARG A 24 -25.77 1.14 0.81
C ARG A 24 -25.47 2.64 0.80
N MET A 25 -26.49 3.49 0.91
CA MET A 25 -26.37 4.97 0.97
C MET A 25 -25.46 5.48 2.12
N ARG A 26 -25.11 4.64 3.10
CA ARG A 26 -24.19 4.96 4.20
C ARG A 26 -22.70 4.88 3.83
N ASN A 27 -22.36 4.33 2.66
CA ASN A 27 -20.96 4.18 2.22
C ASN A 27 -20.30 5.49 1.78
N PHE A 28 -21.06 6.57 1.62
CA PHE A 28 -20.51 7.85 1.12
C PHE A 28 -19.84 8.72 2.20
N GLN A 29 -19.92 8.35 3.49
CA GLN A 29 -19.38 9.18 4.58
C GLN A 29 -18.71 8.41 5.74
N SER A 30 -18.45 7.12 5.61
CA SER A 30 -17.79 6.34 6.69
C SER A 30 -16.84 5.30 6.13
N ASN A 31 -15.69 5.11 6.79
CA ASN A 31 -14.74 4.02 6.54
C ASN A 31 -15.37 2.67 6.91
N ILE A 32 -16.33 2.20 6.11
CA ILE A 32 -16.95 0.89 6.31
C ILE A 32 -16.13 -0.10 5.48
N LEU A 33 -15.66 -1.17 6.13
CA LEU A 33 -15.00 -2.29 5.48
C LEU A 33 -15.91 -2.85 4.38
N ALA A 34 -15.37 -2.97 3.17
CA ALA A 34 -16.09 -3.52 2.02
C ALA A 34 -16.17 -5.05 2.08
N SER A 35 -15.41 -5.70 2.97
CA SER A 35 -15.29 -7.14 3.07
C SER A 35 -15.40 -7.63 4.51
N SER A 36 -15.82 -8.89 4.66
CA SER A 36 -15.67 -9.66 5.90
C SER A 36 -14.37 -10.45 5.84
N ILE A 37 -13.66 -10.52 6.97
CA ILE A 37 -12.41 -11.27 7.05
C ILE A 37 -12.70 -12.67 7.58
N VAL A 38 -12.43 -13.68 6.77
CA VAL A 38 -12.46 -15.10 7.19
C VAL A 38 -11.11 -15.46 7.76
N LEU A 39 -11.07 -15.93 9.01
CA LEU A 39 -9.85 -16.42 9.64
C LEU A 39 -9.69 -17.91 9.35
N VAL A 40 -8.52 -18.28 8.82
CA VAL A 40 -8.10 -19.66 8.68
C VAL A 40 -7.27 -20.02 9.90
N CYS A 41 -7.72 -20.99 10.68
CA CYS A 41 -7.08 -21.39 11.93
C CYS A 41 -6.84 -22.89 11.94
N ARG A 42 -5.75 -23.31 12.61
CA ARG A 42 -5.46 -24.70 12.92
C ARG A 42 -5.10 -24.88 14.40
N PRO A 43 -5.23 -26.06 15.00
CA PRO A 43 -4.68 -26.32 16.31
C PRO A 43 -3.19 -26.04 16.35
N ARG A 44 -2.73 -25.28 17.34
CA ARG A 44 -1.31 -25.03 17.56
C ARG A 44 -0.61 -26.32 18.01
N PRO A 45 0.61 -26.62 17.49
CA PRO A 45 1.40 -27.73 17.98
C PRO A 45 1.61 -27.68 19.51
N THR A 46 1.53 -28.83 20.17
CA THR A 46 1.67 -28.91 21.63
C THR A 46 3.08 -28.57 22.12
N ASP A 47 4.06 -28.67 21.24
CA ASP A 47 5.48 -28.35 21.46
C ASP A 47 5.84 -26.93 21.00
N ALA A 48 4.84 -26.07 20.72
CA ALA A 48 5.07 -24.69 20.32
C ALA A 48 5.94 -23.95 21.35
N GLY A 49 7.01 -23.31 20.87
CA GLY A 49 7.96 -22.60 21.71
C GLY A 49 7.41 -21.31 22.30
N VAL A 50 8.16 -20.75 23.23
CA VAL A 50 7.94 -19.41 23.80
C VAL A 50 8.91 -18.44 23.09
N ALA A 51 8.42 -17.28 22.68
CA ALA A 51 9.23 -16.24 22.07
C ALA A 51 9.30 -15.00 22.97
N SER A 52 10.40 -14.27 22.89
CA SER A 52 10.47 -12.92 23.45
C SER A 52 9.78 -11.92 22.50
N ARG A 53 9.45 -10.73 23.02
CA ARG A 53 9.00 -9.60 22.18
C ARG A 53 9.96 -9.30 21.05
N ARG A 54 11.27 -9.38 21.30
CA ARG A 54 12.31 -9.15 20.30
C ARG A 54 12.26 -10.19 19.18
N ASP A 55 12.11 -11.48 19.52
CA ASP A 55 12.04 -12.55 18.52
C ASP A 55 10.77 -12.42 17.68
N PHE A 56 9.66 -12.09 18.32
CA PHE A 56 8.40 -11.81 17.61
C PHE A 56 8.55 -10.65 16.62
N LEU A 57 9.09 -9.50 17.05
CA LEU A 57 9.31 -8.35 16.17
C LEU A 57 10.28 -8.66 15.03
N SER A 58 11.36 -9.42 15.31
CA SER A 58 12.33 -9.83 14.27
C SER A 58 11.67 -10.73 13.24
N ALA A 59 10.84 -11.67 13.67
CA ALA A 59 10.09 -12.54 12.76
C ALA A 59 9.06 -11.75 11.94
N LEU A 60 8.36 -10.81 12.60
CA LEU A 60 7.34 -9.97 11.97
C LEU A 60 7.97 -9.09 10.87
N LYS A 61 9.07 -8.39 11.15
CA LYS A 61 9.80 -7.56 10.17
C LYS A 61 10.35 -8.34 8.98
N ARG A 62 10.64 -9.61 9.16
CA ARG A 62 11.11 -10.48 8.08
C ARG A 62 9.97 -10.99 7.21
N GLU A 63 8.84 -11.38 7.82
CA GLU A 63 7.79 -12.14 7.14
C GLU A 63 6.63 -11.27 6.64
N LEU A 64 6.32 -10.15 7.33
CA LEU A 64 5.20 -9.29 6.98
C LEU A 64 5.36 -8.57 5.63
N PRO A 65 6.55 -8.05 5.24
CA PRO A 65 6.73 -7.41 3.93
C PRO A 65 6.46 -8.35 2.76
N GLU A 66 6.93 -9.60 2.85
CA GLU A 66 6.68 -10.61 1.82
C GLU A 66 5.19 -10.97 1.75
N ALA A 67 4.54 -11.17 2.89
CA ALA A 67 3.10 -11.42 2.95
C ALA A 67 2.29 -10.25 2.38
N LEU A 68 2.72 -9.00 2.64
CA LEU A 68 2.09 -7.80 2.08
C LEU A 68 2.15 -7.80 0.55
N ARG A 69 3.32 -8.08 -0.05
CA ARG A 69 3.46 -8.21 -1.50
C ARG A 69 2.54 -9.29 -2.07
N HIS A 70 2.44 -10.44 -1.42
CA HIS A 70 1.52 -11.49 -1.84
C HIS A 70 0.05 -11.06 -1.80
N LEU A 71 -0.37 -10.30 -0.78
CA LEU A 71 -1.71 -9.74 -0.69
C LEU A 71 -1.98 -8.70 -1.80
N GLN A 72 -1.02 -7.82 -2.08
CA GLN A 72 -1.08 -6.85 -3.18
C GLN A 72 -1.21 -7.57 -4.53
N HIS A 73 -0.46 -8.65 -4.74
CA HIS A 73 -0.55 -9.50 -5.93
C HIS A 73 -1.85 -10.33 -6.01
N GLY A 74 -2.51 -10.55 -4.89
CA GLY A 74 -3.75 -11.32 -4.78
C GLY A 74 -5.04 -10.57 -5.13
N ASN A 75 -4.96 -9.38 -5.74
CA ASN A 75 -6.12 -8.53 -6.08
C ASN A 75 -6.98 -8.15 -4.86
N ILE A 76 -6.38 -8.02 -3.69
CA ILE A 76 -7.05 -7.47 -2.50
C ILE A 76 -7.30 -5.99 -2.74
N ALA A 77 -8.51 -5.51 -2.46
CA ALA A 77 -8.78 -4.08 -2.58
C ALA A 77 -7.89 -3.28 -1.62
N PRO A 78 -7.32 -2.12 -2.03
CA PRO A 78 -6.44 -1.31 -1.18
C PRO A 78 -7.04 -0.99 0.19
N VAL A 79 -8.33 -0.66 0.24
CA VAL A 79 -9.08 -0.39 1.47
C VAL A 79 -9.11 -1.58 2.44
N ASP A 80 -8.99 -2.81 1.95
CA ASP A 80 -9.01 -4.04 2.73
C ASP A 80 -7.59 -4.56 3.07
N LEU A 81 -6.54 -3.98 2.46
CA LEU A 81 -5.17 -4.46 2.56
C LEU A 81 -4.66 -4.48 4.01
N THR A 82 -4.87 -3.41 4.76
CA THR A 82 -4.47 -3.31 6.18
C THR A 82 -5.14 -4.41 7.01
N GLN A 83 -6.43 -4.64 6.79
CA GLN A 83 -7.18 -5.69 7.49
C GLN A 83 -6.73 -7.11 7.07
N ALA A 84 -6.43 -7.31 5.78
CA ALA A 84 -5.92 -8.57 5.27
C ALA A 84 -4.52 -8.88 5.83
N ALA A 85 -3.66 -7.88 5.97
CA ALA A 85 -2.30 -8.00 6.51
C ALA A 85 -2.25 -8.36 8.01
N ILE A 86 -3.34 -8.14 8.74
CA ILE A 86 -3.45 -8.61 10.14
C ILE A 86 -3.29 -10.14 10.23
N GLY A 87 -3.78 -10.89 9.24
CA GLY A 87 -3.69 -12.34 9.24
C GLY A 87 -2.28 -12.88 9.26
N PRO A 88 -1.42 -12.54 8.31
CA PRO A 88 0.00 -12.88 8.32
C PRO A 88 0.71 -12.45 9.62
N GLY A 89 0.45 -11.25 10.12
CA GLY A 89 1.01 -10.79 11.38
C GLY A 89 0.55 -11.66 12.57
N MET A 90 -0.72 -12.02 12.61
CA MET A 90 -1.27 -12.92 13.63
C MET A 90 -0.79 -14.36 13.47
N ALA A 91 -0.47 -14.81 12.25
CA ALA A 91 0.16 -16.11 12.03
C ALA A 91 1.53 -16.18 12.70
N VAL A 92 2.34 -15.10 12.59
CA VAL A 92 3.62 -15.00 13.30
C VAL A 92 3.42 -15.00 14.82
N PHE A 93 2.43 -14.27 15.35
CA PHE A 93 2.16 -14.20 16.79
C PHE A 93 1.67 -15.53 17.36
N SER A 94 0.66 -16.11 16.74
CA SER A 94 -0.11 -17.22 17.28
C SER A 94 0.57 -18.59 17.13
N ARG A 95 1.66 -18.68 16.37
CA ARG A 95 2.45 -19.92 16.26
C ARG A 95 3.23 -20.26 17.53
N TYR A 96 3.50 -19.26 18.36
CA TYR A 96 4.13 -19.45 19.67
C TYR A 96 3.10 -19.81 20.74
N ALA A 97 3.49 -20.64 21.69
CA ALA A 97 2.67 -20.94 22.88
C ALA A 97 2.42 -19.65 23.69
N LYS A 98 3.45 -18.82 23.80
CA LYS A 98 3.40 -17.48 24.41
C LYS A 98 4.45 -16.59 23.75
N VAL A 99 4.13 -15.30 23.63
CA VAL A 99 5.10 -14.24 23.39
C VAL A 99 5.21 -13.45 24.69
N LEU A 100 6.43 -13.28 25.20
CA LEU A 100 6.68 -12.54 26.43
C LEU A 100 7.00 -11.08 26.12
N ASP A 101 6.37 -10.17 26.84
CA ASP A 101 6.68 -8.74 26.77
C ASP A 101 7.94 -8.42 27.58
N ASN A 102 8.38 -7.15 27.59
CA ASN A 102 9.62 -6.69 28.25
C ASN A 102 9.61 -6.92 29.78
N ASP A 103 8.43 -6.97 30.39
CA ASP A 103 8.22 -7.28 31.80
C ASP A 103 8.08 -8.77 32.09
N SER A 104 8.35 -9.63 31.10
CA SER A 104 8.16 -11.09 31.16
C SER A 104 6.71 -11.55 31.31
N SER A 105 5.73 -10.67 31.22
CA SER A 105 4.31 -11.04 31.15
C SER A 105 3.97 -11.58 29.76
N ALA A 106 2.86 -12.33 29.67
CA ALA A 106 2.35 -12.78 28.38
C ALA A 106 1.78 -11.59 27.60
N MET A 107 2.28 -11.38 26.38
CA MET A 107 1.80 -10.34 25.48
C MET A 107 0.34 -10.58 25.09
N SER A 108 -0.50 -9.56 25.22
CA SER A 108 -1.89 -9.63 24.79
C SER A 108 -2.02 -9.55 23.27
N VAL A 109 -3.10 -10.12 22.71
CA VAL A 109 -3.44 -9.96 21.30
C VAL A 109 -3.57 -8.48 20.92
N ARG A 110 -4.07 -7.62 21.81
CA ARG A 110 -4.15 -6.17 21.58
C ARG A 110 -2.77 -5.56 21.36
N THR A 111 -1.79 -5.91 22.19
CA THR A 111 -0.39 -5.45 22.05
C THR A 111 0.22 -5.98 20.75
N ALA A 112 0.00 -7.26 20.45
CA ALA A 112 0.47 -7.87 19.21
C ALA A 112 -0.10 -7.16 17.96
N LEU A 113 -1.39 -6.86 17.94
CA LEU A 113 -2.04 -6.13 16.84
C LEU A 113 -1.48 -4.71 16.66
N ALA A 114 -1.18 -4.01 17.76
CA ALA A 114 -0.55 -2.70 17.68
C ALA A 114 0.84 -2.76 17.03
N LEU A 115 1.64 -3.78 17.40
CA LEU A 115 2.97 -4.00 16.81
C LEU A 115 2.90 -4.45 15.35
N ILE A 116 1.91 -5.26 14.98
CA ILE A 116 1.65 -5.65 13.59
C ILE A 116 1.33 -4.43 12.76
N ASN A 117 0.40 -3.57 13.19
CA ASN A 117 0.05 -2.34 12.48
C ASN A 117 1.26 -1.41 12.36
N GLN A 118 2.03 -1.21 13.43
CA GLN A 118 3.25 -0.40 13.37
C GLN A 118 4.26 -0.96 12.35
N THR A 119 4.49 -2.27 12.34
CA THR A 119 5.41 -2.89 11.37
C THR A 119 4.87 -2.81 9.95
N LEU A 120 3.55 -2.87 9.76
CA LEU A 120 2.92 -2.67 8.47
C LEU A 120 3.14 -1.25 7.96
N ASP A 121 2.91 -0.23 8.81
CA ASP A 121 3.13 1.17 8.47
C ASP A 121 4.61 1.43 8.13
N GLU A 122 5.54 0.84 8.91
CA GLU A 122 6.99 0.91 8.62
C GLU A 122 7.30 0.28 7.24
N GLY A 123 6.74 -0.89 6.93
CA GLY A 123 6.95 -1.58 5.65
C GLY A 123 6.38 -0.82 4.45
N LEU A 124 5.21 -0.21 4.59
CA LEU A 124 4.62 0.65 3.56
C LEU A 124 5.46 1.93 3.34
N ALA A 125 5.99 2.51 4.42
CA ALA A 125 6.88 3.67 4.33
C ALA A 125 8.23 3.32 3.68
N GLU A 126 8.76 2.11 3.90
CA GLU A 126 9.95 1.61 3.20
C GLU A 126 9.71 1.46 1.70
N GLN A 127 8.56 0.88 1.29
CA GLN A 127 8.16 0.82 -0.12
C GLN A 127 8.07 2.21 -0.76
N GLU A 128 7.59 3.23 -0.02
CA GLU A 128 7.59 4.62 -0.49
C GLU A 128 9.01 5.13 -0.75
N GLY A 129 9.97 4.72 0.05
CA GLY A 129 11.39 5.07 -0.13
C GLY A 129 12.00 4.55 -1.43
N GLU A 130 11.43 3.49 -2.01
CA GLU A 130 11.83 2.90 -3.30
C GLU A 130 11.31 3.68 -4.52
N PHE A 131 10.32 4.59 -4.33
CA PHE A 131 9.79 5.40 -5.41
C PHE A 131 10.77 6.51 -5.83
N ASP A 132 10.70 6.93 -7.09
CA ASP A 132 11.43 8.11 -7.57
C ASP A 132 11.01 9.38 -6.82
N ALA A 133 11.86 10.41 -6.88
CA ALA A 133 11.67 11.65 -6.13
C ALA A 133 10.37 12.38 -6.51
N ASP A 134 9.99 12.36 -7.80
CA ASP A 134 8.79 13.00 -8.31
C ASP A 134 7.53 12.26 -7.81
N THR A 135 7.57 10.93 -7.82
CA THR A 135 6.50 10.09 -7.28
C THR A 135 6.31 10.32 -5.78
N ARG A 136 7.40 10.36 -4.97
CA ARG A 136 7.31 10.68 -3.55
C ARG A 136 6.74 12.06 -3.28
N TRP A 137 7.04 13.03 -4.15
CA TRP A 137 6.45 14.35 -4.09
C TRP A 137 4.96 14.29 -4.42
N ALA A 138 4.60 13.62 -5.52
CA ALA A 138 3.23 13.53 -6.01
C ALA A 138 2.31 12.85 -4.99
N VAL A 139 2.75 11.77 -4.34
CA VAL A 139 2.02 11.09 -3.27
C VAL A 139 1.78 12.04 -2.09
N ALA A 140 2.84 12.70 -1.58
CA ALA A 140 2.71 13.61 -0.45
C ALA A 140 1.83 14.84 -0.76
N TRP A 141 1.85 15.32 -2.02
CA TRP A 141 0.97 16.39 -2.48
C TRP A 141 -0.48 15.92 -2.58
N PHE A 142 -0.70 14.72 -3.12
CA PHE A 142 -2.02 14.13 -3.29
C PHE A 142 -2.70 13.86 -1.94
N ASP A 143 -1.97 13.39 -0.94
CA ASP A 143 -2.48 13.18 0.42
C ASP A 143 -3.06 14.49 1.03
N GLN A 144 -2.51 15.64 0.66
CA GLN A 144 -2.92 16.95 1.19
C GLN A 144 -3.98 17.66 0.34
N ASN A 145 -3.86 17.57 -0.98
CA ASN A 145 -4.61 18.40 -1.92
C ASN A 145 -5.44 17.59 -2.92
N GLY A 146 -5.22 16.28 -3.06
CA GLY A 146 -5.78 15.52 -4.16
C GLY A 146 -5.36 16.10 -5.52
N PHE A 147 -6.31 16.25 -6.42
CA PHE A 147 -6.12 16.95 -7.71
C PHE A 147 -6.50 18.45 -7.64
N ALA A 148 -6.78 18.98 -6.46
CA ALA A 148 -7.10 20.41 -6.31
C ALA A 148 -5.84 21.29 -6.36
N ASP A 149 -6.05 22.57 -6.65
CA ASP A 149 -5.00 23.60 -6.62
C ASP A 149 -4.46 23.80 -5.20
N GLY A 150 -3.13 23.81 -5.06
CA GLY A 150 -2.44 24.24 -3.84
C GLY A 150 -1.44 25.36 -4.11
N PRO A 151 -0.93 26.05 -3.06
CA PRO A 151 -0.01 27.19 -3.21
C PRO A 151 1.35 26.76 -3.78
N TYR A 152 1.88 27.54 -4.73
CA TYR A 152 3.19 27.27 -5.37
C TYR A 152 4.35 27.19 -4.35
N GLY A 153 4.39 28.10 -3.36
CA GLY A 153 5.44 28.10 -2.33
C GLY A 153 5.46 26.85 -1.47
N VAL A 154 4.27 26.24 -1.20
CA VAL A 154 4.18 24.95 -0.49
C VAL A 154 4.73 23.82 -1.38
N ALA A 155 4.39 23.86 -2.67
CA ALA A 155 4.90 22.88 -3.64
C ALA A 155 6.43 22.94 -3.74
N GLU A 156 7.05 24.12 -3.80
CA GLU A 156 8.51 24.28 -3.81
C GLU A 156 9.17 23.77 -2.53
N THR A 157 8.59 24.07 -1.37
CA THR A 157 9.11 23.57 -0.10
C THR A 157 9.11 22.04 -0.08
N LEU A 158 8.04 21.43 -0.54
CA LEU A 158 7.93 19.97 -0.66
C LEU A 158 8.93 19.40 -1.69
N CYS A 159 9.15 20.11 -2.83
CA CYS A 159 10.17 19.75 -3.81
C CYS A 159 11.56 19.69 -3.20
N THR A 160 11.91 20.70 -2.41
CA THR A 160 13.20 20.71 -1.69
C THR A 160 13.33 19.50 -0.76
N ALA A 161 12.29 19.18 0.00
CA ALA A 161 12.29 18.05 0.92
C ALA A 161 12.37 16.67 0.22
N LYS A 162 11.83 16.55 -1.00
CA LYS A 162 11.81 15.29 -1.78
C LYS A 162 12.90 15.25 -2.86
N ASN A 163 13.77 16.27 -2.95
CA ASN A 163 14.85 16.38 -3.94
C ASN A 163 14.38 16.36 -5.40
N THR A 164 13.38 17.19 -5.70
CA THR A 164 12.83 17.38 -7.06
C THR A 164 12.55 18.87 -7.32
N SER A 165 11.86 19.22 -8.42
CA SER A 165 11.51 20.59 -8.79
C SER A 165 10.14 20.67 -9.45
N VAL A 166 9.37 21.74 -9.15
CA VAL A 166 8.08 22.00 -9.78
C VAL A 166 8.24 22.10 -11.31
N SER A 167 9.25 22.84 -11.80
CA SER A 167 9.49 22.98 -13.24
C SER A 167 9.76 21.64 -13.93
N GLY A 168 10.60 20.79 -13.33
CA GLY A 168 10.89 19.47 -13.88
C GLY A 168 9.67 18.56 -13.95
N MET A 169 8.78 18.60 -12.95
CA MET A 169 7.55 17.83 -12.97
C MET A 169 6.49 18.40 -13.94
N VAL A 170 6.50 19.71 -14.19
CA VAL A 170 5.68 20.32 -15.27
C VAL A 170 6.18 19.86 -16.64
N GLU A 171 7.51 19.84 -16.84
CA GLU A 171 8.12 19.34 -18.08
C GLU A 171 7.86 17.84 -18.28
N ALA A 172 7.85 17.06 -17.21
CA ALA A 172 7.45 15.64 -17.22
C ALA A 172 5.95 15.43 -17.46
N GLY A 173 5.13 16.47 -17.48
CA GLY A 173 3.71 16.37 -17.78
C GLY A 173 2.85 15.80 -16.65
N ILE A 174 3.32 15.80 -15.40
CA ILE A 174 2.55 15.33 -14.24
C ILE A 174 1.92 16.45 -13.42
N LEU A 175 2.40 17.68 -13.59
CA LEU A 175 1.91 18.89 -12.91
C LEU A 175 1.43 19.98 -13.87
N SER A 176 0.49 20.79 -13.37
CA SER A 176 0.19 22.12 -13.91
C SER A 176 0.57 23.18 -12.86
N ALA A 177 1.37 24.16 -13.28
CA ALA A 177 1.72 25.31 -12.45
C ALA A 177 1.31 26.60 -13.16
N ARG A 178 0.30 27.32 -12.60
CA ARG A 178 -0.25 28.56 -13.19
C ARG A 178 -0.73 29.49 -12.09
N GLY A 179 -0.47 30.80 -12.25
CA GLY A 179 -1.04 31.82 -11.38
C GLY A 179 -0.68 31.66 -9.90
N GLY A 180 0.55 31.20 -9.57
CA GLY A 180 0.98 30.96 -8.20
C GLY A 180 0.36 29.71 -7.55
N LYS A 181 -0.25 28.84 -8.34
CA LYS A 181 -0.87 27.58 -7.91
C LYS A 181 -0.25 26.39 -8.64
N VAL A 182 -0.27 25.23 -7.98
CA VAL A 182 0.19 23.95 -8.51
C VAL A 182 -0.88 22.90 -8.26
N ARG A 183 -1.10 22.01 -9.22
CA ARG A 183 -1.91 20.81 -9.04
C ARG A 183 -1.37 19.65 -9.85
N LEU A 184 -1.66 18.43 -9.40
CA LEU A 184 -1.45 17.22 -10.18
C LEU A 184 -2.41 17.19 -11.37
N LEU A 185 -1.97 16.66 -12.51
CA LEU A 185 -2.84 16.38 -13.64
C LEU A 185 -3.65 15.10 -13.33
N THR A 186 -4.93 15.16 -13.64
CA THR A 186 -5.80 13.97 -13.57
C THR A 186 -5.45 12.97 -14.68
N PRO A 187 -5.77 11.68 -14.55
CA PRO A 187 -5.53 10.70 -15.60
C PRO A 187 -6.08 11.12 -16.97
N ALA A 188 -7.24 11.80 -17.01
CA ALA A 188 -7.86 12.28 -18.24
C ALA A 188 -7.09 13.42 -18.93
N GLU A 189 -6.28 14.18 -18.19
CA GLU A 189 -5.48 15.30 -18.70
C GLU A 189 -4.10 14.87 -19.19
N LEU A 190 -3.66 13.65 -18.87
CA LEU A 190 -2.39 13.12 -19.35
C LEU A 190 -2.40 12.91 -20.88
N PRO A 191 -1.23 12.97 -21.57
CA PRO A 191 -1.16 12.76 -23.01
C PRO A 191 -1.74 11.41 -23.47
N ALA A 192 -2.56 11.44 -24.52
CA ALA A 192 -3.17 10.22 -25.08
C ALA A 192 -2.18 9.35 -25.85
N ASP A 193 -1.18 9.99 -26.41
CA ASP A 193 -0.12 9.41 -27.25
C ASP A 193 1.16 9.11 -26.47
N TRP A 194 1.03 8.99 -25.15
CA TRP A 194 2.16 8.68 -24.30
C TRP A 194 2.78 7.33 -24.65
N ASP A 195 4.11 7.34 -24.77
CA ASP A 195 4.93 6.17 -25.06
C ASP A 195 6.07 6.08 -24.02
N PRO A 196 6.06 5.07 -23.15
CA PRO A 196 7.06 4.94 -22.08
C PRO A 196 8.50 4.81 -22.61
N SER A 197 8.68 4.37 -23.87
CA SER A 197 10.01 4.23 -24.47
C SER A 197 10.63 5.58 -24.90
N ARG A 198 9.81 6.62 -25.03
CA ARG A 198 10.21 7.97 -25.45
C ARG A 198 10.21 8.96 -24.31
N ASP A 199 9.69 8.56 -23.16
CA ASP A 199 9.61 9.40 -21.98
C ASP A 199 10.97 9.56 -21.34
N VAL A 200 11.50 10.78 -21.35
CA VAL A 200 12.82 11.11 -20.77
C VAL A 200 12.79 11.24 -19.24
N ARG A 201 11.60 11.34 -18.63
CA ARG A 201 11.42 11.50 -17.20
C ARG A 201 10.31 10.62 -16.66
N LEU A 202 10.31 9.38 -17.09
CA LEU A 202 9.33 8.38 -16.70
C LEU A 202 9.24 8.22 -15.19
N THR A 203 8.12 8.61 -14.59
CA THR A 203 7.84 8.50 -13.15
C THR A 203 6.86 7.37 -12.85
N ILE A 204 6.97 6.78 -11.66
CA ILE A 204 6.03 5.74 -11.22
C ILE A 204 4.62 6.32 -11.10
N TRP A 205 4.48 7.58 -10.64
CA TRP A 205 3.20 8.29 -10.58
C TRP A 205 2.51 8.37 -11.94
N GLU A 206 3.25 8.76 -12.97
CA GLU A 206 2.71 8.87 -14.31
C GLU A 206 2.26 7.52 -14.85
N ILE A 207 3.06 6.48 -14.66
CA ILE A 207 2.74 5.11 -15.09
C ILE A 207 1.38 4.67 -14.54
N VAL A 208 1.16 4.85 -13.23
CA VAL A 208 -0.13 4.49 -12.58
C VAL A 208 -1.29 5.25 -13.24
N HIS A 209 -1.13 6.55 -13.46
CA HIS A 209 -2.21 7.38 -13.99
C HIS A 209 -2.47 7.14 -15.49
N GLN A 210 -1.43 6.77 -16.26
CA GLN A 210 -1.60 6.31 -17.63
C GLN A 210 -2.28 4.93 -17.70
N LEU A 211 -2.00 4.03 -16.76
CA LEU A 211 -2.72 2.76 -16.65
C LEU A 211 -4.19 2.97 -16.27
N ILE A 212 -4.51 3.87 -15.33
CA ILE A 212 -5.88 4.23 -14.97
C ILE A 212 -6.62 4.77 -16.21
N ARG A 213 -6.00 5.69 -16.95
CA ARG A 213 -6.58 6.23 -18.17
C ARG A 213 -6.81 5.16 -19.24
N ALA A 214 -5.84 4.25 -19.42
CA ALA A 214 -5.97 3.16 -20.38
C ALA A 214 -7.10 2.20 -19.95
N LEU A 215 -7.30 1.98 -18.66
CA LEU A 215 -8.37 1.15 -18.11
C LEU A 215 -9.77 1.74 -18.42
N ASP A 216 -9.91 3.07 -18.38
CA ASP A 216 -11.14 3.75 -18.75
C ASP A 216 -11.49 3.51 -20.24
N SER A 217 -10.48 3.26 -21.09
CA SER A 217 -10.63 2.90 -22.49
C SER A 217 -10.83 1.39 -22.73
N GLY A 218 -10.60 0.56 -21.71
CA GLY A 218 -10.82 -0.88 -21.71
C GLY A 218 -9.59 -1.69 -21.30
N GLU A 219 -9.85 -2.91 -20.80
CA GLU A 219 -8.80 -3.82 -20.29
C GLU A 219 -7.72 -4.17 -21.31
N THR A 220 -8.09 -4.28 -22.58
CA THR A 220 -7.12 -4.57 -23.66
C THR A 220 -6.11 -3.44 -23.81
N GLN A 221 -6.54 -2.19 -23.71
CA GLN A 221 -5.67 -1.02 -23.79
C GLN A 221 -4.73 -0.97 -22.57
N ALA A 222 -5.25 -1.22 -21.37
CA ALA A 222 -4.44 -1.27 -20.15
C ALA A 222 -3.39 -2.39 -20.22
N ALA A 223 -3.75 -3.56 -20.75
CA ALA A 223 -2.80 -4.66 -20.94
C ALA A 223 -1.68 -4.30 -21.93
N GLN A 224 -1.98 -3.57 -23.00
CA GLN A 224 -0.97 -3.09 -23.95
C GLN A 224 0.00 -2.09 -23.31
N VAL A 225 -0.52 -1.12 -22.54
CA VAL A 225 0.30 -0.16 -21.79
C VAL A 225 1.19 -0.87 -20.80
N LEU A 226 0.65 -1.82 -20.04
CA LEU A 226 1.43 -2.60 -19.07
C LEU A 226 2.54 -3.43 -19.76
N ALA A 227 2.25 -4.07 -20.88
CA ALA A 227 3.24 -4.82 -21.66
C ALA A 227 4.36 -3.91 -22.18
N ALA A 228 4.02 -2.72 -22.69
CA ALA A 228 4.99 -1.71 -23.12
C ALA A 228 5.87 -1.25 -21.95
N MET A 229 5.29 -1.04 -20.78
CA MET A 229 6.02 -0.69 -19.55
C MET A 229 6.99 -1.77 -19.13
N HIS A 230 6.58 -3.03 -19.09
CA HIS A 230 7.48 -4.15 -18.75
C HIS A 230 8.65 -4.26 -19.74
N ALA A 231 8.45 -3.94 -20.99
CA ALA A 231 9.51 -3.92 -21.99
C ALA A 231 10.54 -2.79 -21.75
N VAL A 232 10.12 -1.66 -21.18
CA VAL A 232 11.01 -0.52 -20.88
C VAL A 232 11.67 -0.68 -19.50
N SER A 233 10.89 -0.99 -18.45
CA SER A 233 11.36 -1.19 -17.09
C SER A 233 10.38 -2.05 -16.29
N ALA A 234 10.71 -3.32 -16.13
CA ALA A 234 9.93 -4.22 -15.26
C ALA A 234 9.88 -3.73 -13.80
N GLU A 235 11.00 -3.16 -13.30
CA GLU A 235 11.10 -2.60 -11.95
C GLU A 235 10.08 -1.46 -11.73
N LYS A 236 10.00 -0.50 -12.65
CA LYS A 236 9.02 0.60 -12.56
C LYS A 236 7.58 0.12 -12.72
N ALA A 237 7.34 -0.90 -13.53
CA ALA A 237 6.02 -1.50 -13.67
C ALA A 237 5.54 -2.15 -12.37
N GLU A 238 6.43 -2.87 -11.67
CA GLU A 238 6.13 -3.43 -10.34
C GLU A 238 5.94 -2.33 -9.29
N ALA A 239 6.81 -1.32 -9.26
CA ALA A 239 6.68 -0.19 -8.34
C ALA A 239 5.38 0.62 -8.58
N ALA A 240 4.93 0.73 -9.84
CA ALA A 240 3.65 1.35 -10.17
C ALA A 240 2.47 0.54 -9.62
N ARG A 241 2.59 -0.79 -9.62
CA ARG A 241 1.59 -1.65 -8.98
C ARG A 241 1.55 -1.42 -7.46
N ASP A 242 2.70 -1.36 -6.80
CA ASP A 242 2.79 -1.11 -5.37
C ASP A 242 2.19 0.27 -5.01
N LEU A 243 2.44 1.29 -5.82
CA LEU A 243 1.83 2.62 -5.66
C LEU A 243 0.29 2.58 -5.82
N ALA A 244 -0.23 1.79 -6.76
CA ALA A 244 -1.67 1.68 -6.98
C ALA A 244 -2.42 1.04 -5.79
N TYR A 245 -1.71 0.37 -4.88
CA TYR A 245 -2.26 -0.20 -3.64
C TYR A 245 -2.21 0.76 -2.44
N ARG A 246 -1.63 1.93 -2.59
CA ARG A 246 -1.57 2.98 -1.57
C ARG A 246 -2.72 3.98 -1.70
#